data_0372900254545fd795919ddd628ec484
#
_entry.id   0372900254545fd795919ddd628ec484
#
_cell.length_a   1.000
_cell.length_b   1.000
_cell.length_c   1.000
_cell.angle_alpha   90.00
_cell.angle_beta   90.00
_cell.angle_gamma   90.00
#
_symmetry.space_group_name_H-M   'P 1'
#
loop_
_entity.id
_entity.type
_entity.pdbx_description
1 polymer ?
#
loop_
_entity_poly.entity_id
_entity_poly.type
_entity_poly.pdbx_seq_one_letter_code
_entity_poly.pdbx_strand_id
1 'polypeptide(L)'
;IQVADPSDTTPPTVELLNPLDHPDWDAIEISAPTEVTGRVTGTDVARWVLLVQERGSTASRQLAEGNAALDGSIATFDPTLMLNGQYTLMLQAWDHNGNTAFDTRILRVTGDMKLGHYSITFEEVSIPVAGIPVRITRTYDTRRAHESLDFGFGWTVDANNMRLQESRRIGFAWDVFNQGGGFGQRCIRPLGDPIVTVSLPDGEVASFKARAEPECRSVFDPSTYVDVVFDAIDGTEHKLEQTDYGTVRWGNVAGNSVGVLFDELNGDTNPIDPTHYRLTTDDGMVYEIDQFEGVRKVTDLGTETSLTYSHDGVLHSSGIGITFVRDAQDRITQLQLPDGQTIDYTYTPAGDLDAVSDQVQAQTHFGYVADPRWPHYLQDIIDARGVRVSRNEYDDDG
;
A
#
# COMPACT_ATOMS: atom_id res chain seq x y z
N ILE A 1 40.22 3.58 -17.06
CA ILE A 1 40.09 3.73 -15.61
C ILE A 1 39.78 5.20 -15.37
N GLN A 2 38.54 5.52 -15.05
CA GLN A 2 38.18 6.85 -14.58
C GLN A 2 38.60 6.94 -13.09
N VAL A 3 39.33 7.97 -12.75
CA VAL A 3 39.82 8.19 -11.37
C VAL A 3 38.91 9.24 -10.77
N ALA A 4 38.38 8.94 -9.58
CA ALA A 4 37.59 9.90 -8.81
C ALA A 4 38.39 11.18 -8.54
N ASP A 5 37.81 12.35 -8.77
CA ASP A 5 38.37 13.65 -8.40
C ASP A 5 37.79 14.07 -7.06
N PRO A 6 38.59 14.03 -5.96
CA PRO A 6 38.07 14.38 -4.64
C PRO A 6 37.56 15.82 -4.51
N SER A 7 37.80 16.68 -5.47
CA SER A 7 37.34 18.07 -5.49
C SER A 7 36.00 18.23 -6.22
N ASP A 8 35.52 17.20 -6.92
CA ASP A 8 34.23 17.24 -7.60
C ASP A 8 33.09 16.95 -6.61
N THR A 9 32.24 17.94 -6.45
CA THR A 9 31.03 17.90 -5.60
C THR A 9 29.74 18.11 -6.43
N THR A 10 29.84 18.06 -7.75
CA THR A 10 28.74 18.37 -8.67
C THR A 10 28.01 17.06 -9.03
N PRO A 11 26.76 16.83 -8.56
CA PRO A 11 26.02 15.62 -8.89
C PRO A 11 25.61 15.60 -10.37
N PRO A 12 25.29 14.43 -10.92
CA PRO A 12 24.63 14.31 -12.22
C PRO A 12 23.32 15.12 -12.27
N THR A 13 22.87 15.52 -13.45
CA THR A 13 21.53 16.06 -13.65
C THR A 13 20.60 14.92 -14.04
N VAL A 14 19.48 14.81 -13.33
CA VAL A 14 18.47 13.74 -13.50
C VAL A 14 17.11 14.36 -13.78
N GLU A 15 16.40 13.86 -14.77
CA GLU A 15 15.07 14.34 -15.17
C GLU A 15 14.22 13.18 -15.71
N LEU A 16 13.03 12.96 -15.16
CA LEU A 16 11.99 12.12 -15.73
C LEU A 16 11.16 12.95 -16.72
N LEU A 17 11.10 12.52 -17.97
CA LEU A 17 10.45 13.25 -19.08
C LEU A 17 9.04 12.72 -19.34
N ASN A 18 8.83 11.41 -19.18
CA ASN A 18 7.53 10.75 -19.24
C ASN A 18 7.48 9.66 -18.17
N PRO A 19 6.41 9.52 -17.38
CA PRO A 19 5.21 10.38 -17.40
C PRO A 19 5.54 11.83 -17.01
N LEU A 20 4.83 12.76 -17.65
CA LEU A 20 5.00 14.20 -17.39
C LEU A 20 4.67 14.50 -15.92
N ASP A 21 5.38 15.51 -15.37
CA ASP A 21 5.13 15.95 -14.02
C ASP A 21 3.71 16.54 -13.87
N HIS A 22 3.09 16.23 -12.76
CA HIS A 22 1.82 16.82 -12.35
C HIS A 22 2.07 17.70 -11.12
N PRO A 23 1.16 18.63 -10.80
CA PRO A 23 1.26 19.38 -9.54
C PRO A 23 1.48 18.43 -8.37
N ASP A 24 2.34 18.78 -7.42
CA ASP A 24 2.78 17.95 -6.29
C ASP A 24 1.67 17.30 -5.46
N TRP A 25 0.43 17.73 -5.67
CA TRP A 25 -0.76 17.26 -4.96
C TRP A 25 -1.62 16.28 -5.77
N ASP A 26 -1.25 15.97 -7.03
CA ASP A 26 -2.01 15.05 -7.88
C ASP A 26 -1.12 13.95 -8.41
N ALA A 27 -1.54 12.71 -8.23
CA ALA A 27 -0.82 11.55 -8.75
C ALA A 27 -1.16 11.34 -10.22
N ILE A 28 -0.16 10.99 -11.00
CA ILE A 28 -0.33 10.65 -12.42
C ILE A 28 -1.05 9.31 -12.49
N GLU A 29 -2.23 9.27 -13.08
CA GLU A 29 -2.97 8.01 -13.25
C GLU A 29 -2.37 7.16 -14.36
N ILE A 30 -2.04 5.90 -14.03
CA ILE A 30 -1.52 4.91 -14.95
C ILE A 30 -2.43 3.67 -14.91
N SER A 31 -3.16 3.43 -15.99
CA SER A 31 -4.07 2.28 -16.15
C SER A 31 -3.68 1.34 -17.30
N ALA A 32 -2.65 1.69 -18.07
CA ALA A 32 -2.13 0.90 -19.18
C ALA A 32 -0.60 0.99 -19.23
N PRO A 33 0.08 0.01 -19.86
CA PRO A 33 1.53 0.05 -20.04
C PRO A 33 1.99 1.40 -20.60
N THR A 34 2.90 2.05 -19.89
CA THR A 34 3.34 3.42 -20.16
C THR A 34 4.86 3.44 -20.32
N GLU A 35 5.35 3.99 -21.43
CA GLU A 35 6.79 4.19 -21.63
C GLU A 35 7.31 5.22 -20.63
N VAL A 36 8.36 4.85 -19.90
CA VAL A 36 9.12 5.77 -19.04
C VAL A 36 10.30 6.29 -19.82
N THR A 37 10.39 7.60 -19.96
CA THR A 37 11.55 8.25 -20.58
C THR A 37 12.19 9.23 -19.62
N GLY A 38 13.48 9.45 -19.74
CA GLY A 38 14.22 10.37 -18.88
C GLY A 38 15.56 10.76 -19.43
N ARG A 39 16.22 11.62 -18.68
CA ARG A 39 17.55 12.13 -19.01
C ARG A 39 18.45 12.07 -17.78
N VAL A 40 19.65 11.52 -17.98
CA VAL A 40 20.75 11.56 -17.00
C VAL A 40 21.97 12.12 -17.70
N THR A 41 22.43 13.28 -17.27
CA THR A 41 23.58 13.97 -17.86
C THR A 41 24.63 14.30 -16.81
N GLY A 42 25.88 14.30 -17.24
CA GLY A 42 27.07 14.56 -16.44
C GLY A 42 28.28 14.06 -17.21
N THR A 43 29.47 14.57 -16.92
CA THR A 43 30.71 14.18 -17.62
C THR A 43 31.23 12.83 -17.11
N ASP A 44 30.76 12.37 -15.96
CA ASP A 44 31.31 11.24 -15.22
C ASP A 44 30.22 10.38 -14.57
N VAL A 45 29.01 10.26 -15.18
CA VAL A 45 27.94 9.38 -14.76
C VAL A 45 28.47 7.96 -14.59
N ALA A 46 28.41 7.44 -13.36
CA ALA A 46 28.83 6.09 -13.01
C ALA A 46 27.72 5.07 -13.15
N ARG A 47 26.51 5.44 -12.69
CA ARG A 47 25.37 4.54 -12.64
C ARG A 47 24.07 5.35 -12.51
N TRP A 48 22.99 4.78 -13.03
CA TRP A 48 21.64 5.21 -12.69
C TRP A 48 20.74 3.98 -12.50
N VAL A 49 19.65 4.16 -11.73
CA VAL A 49 18.60 3.16 -11.53
C VAL A 49 17.23 3.82 -11.62
N LEU A 50 16.26 3.09 -12.17
CA LEU A 50 14.84 3.43 -12.11
C LEU A 50 14.18 2.49 -11.10
N LEU A 51 13.59 3.06 -10.05
CA LEU A 51 12.94 2.36 -8.96
C LEU A 51 11.46 2.71 -8.91
N VAL A 52 10.64 1.77 -8.47
CA VAL A 52 9.26 2.01 -8.07
C VAL A 52 9.06 1.50 -6.64
N GLN A 53 8.36 2.29 -5.82
CA GLN A 53 8.07 2.00 -4.42
C GLN A 53 6.60 2.25 -4.15
N GLU A 54 5.90 1.29 -3.56
CA GLU A 54 4.53 1.47 -3.10
C GLU A 54 4.50 2.41 -1.89
N ARG A 55 3.49 3.27 -1.80
CA ARG A 55 3.29 4.15 -0.65
C ARG A 55 3.13 3.31 0.63
N GLY A 56 3.90 3.66 1.66
CA GLY A 56 3.93 2.93 2.93
C GLY A 56 4.85 1.70 2.96
N SER A 57 5.32 1.21 1.82
CA SER A 57 6.32 0.15 1.76
C SER A 57 7.74 0.72 1.94
N THR A 58 8.61 -0.02 2.60
CA THR A 58 10.05 0.25 2.65
C THR A 58 10.80 -0.44 1.51
N ALA A 59 10.15 -1.39 0.83
CA ALA A 59 10.72 -2.11 -0.30
C ALA A 59 10.54 -1.31 -1.59
N SER A 60 11.57 -1.30 -2.43
CA SER A 60 11.52 -0.75 -3.78
C SER A 60 11.86 -1.83 -4.81
N ARG A 61 11.14 -1.83 -5.92
CA ARG A 61 11.41 -2.70 -7.07
C ARG A 61 12.23 -1.92 -8.11
N GLN A 62 13.33 -2.51 -8.58
CA GLN A 62 14.11 -1.95 -9.68
C GLN A 62 13.46 -2.31 -11.02
N LEU A 63 13.20 -1.31 -11.85
CA LEU A 63 12.65 -1.47 -13.20
C LEU A 63 13.73 -1.47 -14.27
N ALA A 64 14.77 -0.65 -14.11
CA ALA A 64 15.88 -0.58 -15.03
C ALA A 64 17.15 -0.02 -14.36
N GLU A 65 18.30 -0.25 -14.95
CA GLU A 65 19.57 0.38 -14.57
C GLU A 65 20.49 0.61 -15.79
N GLY A 66 21.46 1.46 -15.63
CA GLY A 66 22.50 1.68 -16.61
C GLY A 66 23.75 2.33 -16.00
N ASN A 67 24.84 2.38 -16.79
CA ASN A 67 26.16 2.84 -16.36
C ASN A 67 26.75 3.93 -17.26
N ALA A 68 25.92 4.63 -17.99
CA ALA A 68 26.29 5.74 -18.88
C ALA A 68 25.20 6.80 -18.87
N ALA A 69 25.53 7.99 -19.41
CA ALA A 69 24.54 9.02 -19.65
C ALA A 69 23.35 8.49 -20.47
N LEU A 70 22.16 9.00 -20.19
CA LEU A 70 20.89 8.58 -20.76
C LEU A 70 20.14 9.78 -21.32
N ASP A 71 19.52 9.64 -22.49
CA ASP A 71 18.52 10.59 -23.01
C ASP A 71 17.53 9.79 -23.88
N GLY A 72 16.36 9.46 -23.33
CA GLY A 72 15.32 8.71 -24.04
C GLY A 72 14.59 7.66 -23.20
N SER A 73 14.22 6.55 -23.84
CA SER A 73 13.48 5.45 -23.25
C SER A 73 14.30 4.71 -22.19
N ILE A 74 13.68 4.42 -21.05
CA ILE A 74 14.29 3.72 -19.91
C ILE A 74 13.66 2.34 -19.73
N ALA A 75 12.33 2.29 -19.62
CA ALA A 75 11.56 1.09 -19.35
C ALA A 75 10.09 1.29 -19.76
N THR A 76 9.33 0.21 -19.80
CA THR A 76 7.87 0.26 -19.80
C THR A 76 7.39 0.03 -18.36
N PHE A 77 6.62 0.98 -17.82
CA PHE A 77 5.89 0.79 -16.56
C PHE A 77 4.59 0.09 -16.87
N ASP A 78 4.44 -1.14 -16.42
CA ASP A 78 3.23 -1.94 -16.64
C ASP A 78 2.38 -2.02 -15.36
N PRO A 79 1.24 -1.30 -15.30
CA PRO A 79 0.35 -1.30 -14.13
C PRO A 79 -0.42 -2.61 -13.97
N THR A 80 -0.48 -3.47 -15.00
CA THR A 80 -1.18 -4.75 -14.92
C THR A 80 -0.46 -5.75 -14.01
N LEU A 81 0.86 -5.57 -13.82
CA LEU A 81 1.71 -6.38 -12.95
C LEU A 81 1.78 -5.85 -11.51
N MET A 82 1.00 -4.83 -11.17
CA MET A 82 1.03 -4.15 -9.89
C MET A 82 -0.34 -4.10 -9.24
N LEU A 83 -0.37 -3.99 -7.92
CA LEU A 83 -1.61 -3.69 -7.19
C LEU A 83 -2.08 -2.28 -7.51
N ASN A 84 -3.39 -2.03 -7.45
CA ASN A 84 -3.89 -0.66 -7.49
C ASN A 84 -3.41 0.08 -6.24
N GLY A 85 -3.00 1.34 -6.39
CA GLY A 85 -2.48 2.13 -5.28
C GLY A 85 -1.59 3.28 -5.72
N GLN A 86 -1.01 3.97 -4.75
CA GLN A 86 -0.03 5.02 -4.99
C GLN A 86 1.39 4.47 -4.96
N TYR A 87 2.18 4.92 -5.91
CA TYR A 87 3.58 4.55 -6.06
C TYR A 87 4.44 5.79 -6.28
N THR A 88 5.69 5.72 -5.84
CA THR A 88 6.74 6.68 -6.21
C THR A 88 7.63 6.03 -7.25
N LEU A 89 7.66 6.59 -8.45
CA LEU A 89 8.67 6.29 -9.47
C LEU A 89 9.85 7.21 -9.27
N MET A 90 11.06 6.67 -9.15
CA MET A 90 12.27 7.43 -8.88
C MET A 90 13.39 7.04 -9.85
N LEU A 91 13.91 8.02 -10.58
CA LEU A 91 15.16 7.89 -11.34
C LEU A 91 16.27 8.50 -10.50
N GLN A 92 17.25 7.69 -10.12
CA GLN A 92 18.39 8.12 -9.31
C GLN A 92 19.70 7.83 -10.05
N ALA A 93 20.64 8.75 -9.98
CA ALA A 93 21.97 8.60 -10.61
C ALA A 93 23.09 8.99 -9.66
N TRP A 94 24.25 8.40 -9.91
CA TRP A 94 25.53 8.65 -9.22
C TRP A 94 26.63 8.94 -10.24
N ASP A 95 27.53 9.80 -9.87
CA ASP A 95 28.82 9.97 -10.56
C ASP A 95 29.89 9.03 -9.98
N HIS A 96 31.10 9.08 -10.53
CA HIS A 96 32.24 8.29 -10.05
C HIS A 96 32.80 8.77 -8.70
N ASN A 97 32.40 9.94 -8.22
CA ASN A 97 32.81 10.50 -6.93
C ASN A 97 31.80 10.20 -5.81
N GLY A 98 30.64 9.63 -6.18
CA GLY A 98 29.55 9.28 -5.25
C GLY A 98 28.55 10.42 -5.02
N ASN A 99 28.65 11.54 -5.75
CA ASN A 99 27.60 12.54 -5.74
C ASN A 99 26.34 11.97 -6.39
N THR A 100 25.17 12.29 -5.84
CA THR A 100 23.89 11.70 -6.26
C THR A 100 22.84 12.76 -6.53
N ALA A 101 21.99 12.49 -7.52
CA ALA A 101 20.78 13.24 -7.80
C ALA A 101 19.63 12.27 -8.13
N PHE A 102 18.42 12.74 -7.96
CA PHE A 102 17.22 11.98 -8.31
C PHE A 102 16.08 12.90 -8.76
N ASP A 103 15.16 12.33 -9.52
CA ASP A 103 13.86 12.94 -9.85
C ASP A 103 12.77 11.91 -9.62
N THR A 104 11.58 12.37 -9.20
CA THR A 104 10.48 11.49 -8.79
C THR A 104 9.15 11.87 -9.42
N ARG A 105 8.28 10.86 -9.60
CA ARG A 105 6.86 11.06 -9.95
C ARG A 105 6.00 10.27 -9.00
N ILE A 106 4.90 10.85 -8.57
CA ILE A 106 3.86 10.14 -7.83
C ILE A 106 2.87 9.56 -8.84
N LEU A 107 2.74 8.24 -8.85
CA LEU A 107 1.86 7.51 -9.73
C LEU A 107 0.67 6.96 -8.95
N ARG A 108 -0.50 6.91 -9.58
CA ARG A 108 -1.66 6.16 -9.13
C ARG A 108 -1.93 5.05 -10.14
N VAL A 109 -1.62 3.83 -9.75
CA VAL A 109 -1.95 2.63 -10.53
C VAL A 109 -3.43 2.32 -10.35
N THR A 110 -4.15 2.20 -11.45
CA THR A 110 -5.59 1.88 -11.50
C THR A 110 -5.86 0.80 -12.55
N GLY A 111 -7.10 0.34 -12.64
CA GLY A 111 -7.58 -0.60 -13.64
C GLY A 111 -7.83 -2.01 -13.09
N ASP A 112 -8.83 -2.68 -13.66
CA ASP A 112 -9.28 -4.02 -13.22
C ASP A 112 -8.53 -5.15 -13.92
N MET A 113 -7.90 -4.85 -15.07
CA MET A 113 -7.10 -5.85 -15.79
C MET A 113 -5.74 -6.01 -15.13
N LYS A 114 -5.59 -7.09 -14.35
CA LYS A 114 -4.33 -7.50 -13.73
C LYS A 114 -3.89 -8.81 -14.36
N LEU A 115 -3.01 -8.72 -15.33
CA LEU A 115 -2.44 -9.86 -16.06
C LEU A 115 -1.22 -10.39 -15.31
N GLY A 116 -0.96 -11.69 -15.45
CA GLY A 116 0.30 -12.28 -14.99
C GLY A 116 0.46 -12.40 -13.47
N HIS A 117 -0.61 -12.28 -12.67
CA HIS A 117 -0.47 -12.55 -11.24
C HIS A 117 -0.96 -13.96 -10.89
N TYR A 118 -0.25 -14.58 -9.96
CA TYR A 118 -0.66 -15.82 -9.31
C TYR A 118 -0.89 -15.54 -7.83
N SER A 119 -2.06 -15.93 -7.34
CA SER A 119 -2.41 -15.84 -5.93
C SER A 119 -3.01 -17.15 -5.46
N ILE A 120 -2.62 -17.61 -4.27
CA ILE A 120 -3.14 -18.82 -3.65
C ILE A 120 -3.28 -18.62 -2.14
N THR A 121 -4.41 -19.06 -1.59
CA THR A 121 -4.73 -18.95 -0.17
C THR A 121 -4.87 -20.34 0.46
N PHE A 122 -4.28 -20.50 1.64
CA PHE A 122 -4.41 -21.68 2.50
C PHE A 122 -5.13 -21.29 3.79
N GLU A 123 -6.10 -22.09 4.20
CA GLU A 123 -6.64 -22.02 5.55
C GLU A 123 -5.73 -22.80 6.49
N GLU A 124 -5.07 -22.09 7.40
CA GLU A 124 -4.15 -22.69 8.38
C GLU A 124 -4.94 -23.28 9.54
N VAL A 125 -5.94 -22.54 10.03
CA VAL A 125 -6.77 -22.95 11.15
C VAL A 125 -8.09 -22.17 11.17
N SER A 126 -9.15 -22.85 11.60
CA SER A 126 -10.46 -22.24 11.88
C SER A 126 -11.01 -22.77 13.20
N ILE A 127 -11.18 -21.89 14.17
CA ILE A 127 -11.69 -22.21 15.51
C ILE A 127 -13.11 -21.65 15.63
N PRO A 128 -14.12 -22.51 15.71
CA PRO A 128 -15.51 -22.06 15.87
C PRO A 128 -15.71 -21.47 17.26
N VAL A 129 -16.15 -20.23 17.30
CA VAL A 129 -16.57 -19.51 18.51
C VAL A 129 -17.91 -18.84 18.24
N ALA A 130 -18.62 -18.38 19.29
CA ALA A 130 -19.85 -17.64 19.09
C ALA A 130 -19.54 -16.28 18.41
N GLY A 131 -20.30 -15.91 17.40
CA GLY A 131 -20.08 -14.71 16.60
C GLY A 131 -19.01 -14.92 15.52
N ILE A 132 -17.96 -14.11 15.50
CA ILE A 132 -16.91 -14.17 14.49
C ILE A 132 -15.96 -15.34 14.78
N PRO A 133 -15.80 -16.36 13.91
CA PRO A 133 -14.86 -17.44 14.14
C PRO A 133 -13.39 -16.92 14.11
N VAL A 134 -12.53 -17.50 14.94
CA VAL A 134 -11.09 -17.22 14.87
C VAL A 134 -10.49 -18.04 13.71
N ARG A 135 -10.17 -17.36 12.63
CA ARG A 135 -9.65 -17.99 11.41
C ARG A 135 -8.33 -17.33 11.01
N ILE A 136 -7.37 -18.14 10.64
CA ILE A 136 -6.11 -17.69 10.03
C ILE A 136 -6.01 -18.32 8.65
N THR A 137 -5.84 -17.48 7.66
CA THR A 137 -5.48 -17.87 6.31
C THR A 137 -4.15 -17.23 5.93
N ARG A 138 -3.44 -17.88 5.04
CA ARG A 138 -2.16 -17.44 4.51
C ARG A 138 -2.26 -17.36 3.01
N THR A 139 -1.95 -16.20 2.45
CA THR A 139 -2.06 -15.93 1.01
C THR A 139 -0.70 -15.57 0.43
N TYR A 140 -0.35 -16.22 -0.68
CA TYR A 140 0.74 -15.81 -1.56
C TYR A 140 0.19 -14.96 -2.71
N ASP A 141 0.93 -13.90 -3.07
CA ASP A 141 0.62 -13.05 -4.22
C ASP A 141 1.93 -12.66 -4.94
N THR A 142 2.07 -13.02 -6.24
CA THR A 142 3.26 -12.68 -7.04
C THR A 142 3.53 -11.19 -7.12
N ARG A 143 2.50 -10.34 -7.04
CA ARG A 143 2.65 -8.88 -7.07
C ARG A 143 3.41 -8.35 -5.85
N ARG A 144 3.43 -9.11 -4.75
CA ARG A 144 4.15 -8.82 -3.51
C ARG A 144 5.40 -9.70 -3.31
N ALA A 145 5.79 -10.48 -4.31
CA ALA A 145 6.93 -11.40 -4.20
C ALA A 145 8.26 -10.71 -3.82
N HIS A 146 8.38 -9.40 -4.06
CA HIS A 146 9.56 -8.60 -3.69
C HIS A 146 9.51 -8.06 -2.25
N GLU A 147 8.42 -8.28 -1.51
CA GLU A 147 8.23 -7.84 -0.14
C GLU A 147 8.37 -9.03 0.82
N SER A 148 9.22 -8.87 1.86
CA SER A 148 9.26 -9.82 2.97
C SER A 148 8.13 -9.49 3.94
N LEU A 149 7.17 -10.40 4.07
CA LEU A 149 5.93 -10.24 4.81
C LEU A 149 5.84 -11.28 5.94
N ASP A 150 4.64 -11.49 6.51
CA ASP A 150 4.42 -12.36 7.67
C ASP A 150 5.02 -13.76 7.55
N PHE A 151 5.00 -14.37 6.35
CA PHE A 151 5.54 -15.71 6.11
C PHE A 151 6.62 -15.71 5.02
N GLY A 152 7.45 -14.65 4.99
CA GLY A 152 8.50 -14.48 3.99
C GLY A 152 7.99 -13.79 2.73
N PHE A 153 8.76 -13.88 1.65
CA PHE A 153 8.47 -13.11 0.43
C PHE A 153 7.14 -13.49 -0.21
N GLY A 154 6.26 -12.48 -0.39
CA GLY A 154 4.96 -12.61 -1.06
C GLY A 154 3.84 -13.25 -0.22
N TRP A 155 4.10 -13.70 1.02
CA TRP A 155 3.15 -14.39 1.87
C TRP A 155 2.64 -13.56 3.03
N THR A 156 1.32 -13.37 3.14
CA THR A 156 0.65 -12.57 4.20
C THR A 156 -0.35 -13.37 5.00
N VAL A 157 -0.67 -12.89 6.21
CA VAL A 157 -1.89 -13.26 6.95
C VAL A 157 -3.11 -12.62 6.28
N ASP A 158 -4.24 -13.32 6.20
CA ASP A 158 -5.47 -12.88 5.51
C ASP A 158 -6.03 -11.54 6.03
N ALA A 159 -5.96 -11.30 7.33
CA ALA A 159 -6.38 -10.04 7.91
C ALA A 159 -5.69 -8.81 7.29
N ASN A 160 -4.50 -9.00 6.76
CA ASN A 160 -3.70 -7.96 6.10
C ASN A 160 -4.00 -7.84 4.60
N ASN A 161 -4.87 -8.68 4.04
CA ASN A 161 -5.27 -8.61 2.62
C ASN A 161 -6.38 -7.60 2.36
N MET A 162 -7.08 -7.12 3.39
CA MET A 162 -7.96 -5.97 3.26
C MET A 162 -7.10 -4.73 3.00
N ARG A 163 -7.31 -4.08 1.87
CA ARG A 163 -6.51 -2.93 1.45
C ARG A 163 -7.35 -1.67 1.41
N LEU A 164 -6.80 -0.62 2.02
CA LEU A 164 -7.32 0.72 1.89
C LEU A 164 -6.34 1.55 1.07
N GLN A 165 -6.84 2.20 0.03
CA GLN A 165 -6.05 3.00 -0.89
C GLN A 165 -6.67 4.37 -1.06
N GLU A 166 -5.84 5.40 -0.99
CA GLU A 166 -6.23 6.76 -1.28
C GLU A 166 -5.77 7.15 -2.69
N SER A 167 -6.62 7.82 -3.45
CA SER A 167 -6.22 8.38 -4.74
C SER A 167 -5.18 9.47 -4.60
N ARG A 168 -5.18 10.18 -3.46
CA ARG A 168 -4.23 11.22 -3.06
C ARG A 168 -4.34 11.46 -1.56
N ARG A 169 -3.39 12.21 -1.00
CA ARG A 169 -3.46 12.66 0.39
C ARG A 169 -4.70 13.53 0.61
N ILE A 170 -5.51 13.18 1.59
CA ILE A 170 -6.83 13.80 1.83
C ILE A 170 -6.70 15.29 2.18
N GLY A 171 -5.66 15.69 2.90
CA GLY A 171 -5.45 17.08 3.31
C GLY A 171 -5.01 18.04 2.21
N PHE A 172 -4.64 17.54 1.02
CA PHE A 172 -4.14 18.36 -0.09
C PHE A 172 -5.22 18.71 -1.11
N ALA A 173 -4.94 19.73 -1.94
CA ALA A 173 -5.70 20.11 -3.13
C ALA A 173 -7.16 20.46 -2.87
N TRP A 174 -7.36 21.49 -2.08
CA TRP A 174 -8.67 22.09 -1.84
C TRP A 174 -8.76 23.46 -2.47
N ASP A 175 -9.93 23.80 -3.03
CA ASP A 175 -10.25 25.11 -3.58
C ASP A 175 -11.13 25.87 -2.59
N VAL A 176 -10.69 27.07 -2.23
CA VAL A 176 -11.45 27.97 -1.36
C VAL A 176 -11.97 29.12 -2.19
N PHE A 177 -13.27 29.22 -2.31
CA PHE A 177 -13.91 30.19 -3.18
C PHE A 177 -15.09 30.94 -2.49
N ASN A 178 -15.43 32.10 -3.00
CA ASN A 178 -16.60 32.83 -2.54
C ASN A 178 -17.77 32.63 -3.50
N GLN A 179 -18.94 32.30 -2.95
CA GLN A 179 -20.17 32.09 -3.68
C GLN A 179 -21.21 33.16 -3.30
N GLY A 180 -21.74 33.91 -4.30
CA GLY A 180 -22.72 34.96 -4.09
C GLY A 180 -22.13 36.26 -3.54
N GLY A 181 -22.36 37.40 -4.14
CA GLY A 181 -21.84 38.77 -3.86
C GLY A 181 -21.48 39.14 -2.40
N GLY A 182 -21.57 40.39 -2.00
CA GLY A 182 -21.10 40.89 -0.70
C GLY A 182 -21.77 40.30 0.57
N PHE A 183 -22.85 39.55 0.45
CA PHE A 183 -23.53 38.78 1.51
C PHE A 183 -23.48 37.28 1.23
N GLY A 184 -22.49 36.82 0.45
CA GLY A 184 -22.34 35.43 0.02
C GLY A 184 -21.83 34.47 1.08
N GLN A 185 -21.36 33.35 0.59
CA GLN A 185 -20.76 32.26 1.40
C GLN A 185 -19.30 32.09 1.00
N ARG A 186 -18.50 31.70 1.94
CA ARG A 186 -17.14 31.17 1.72
C ARG A 186 -17.22 29.67 1.73
N CYS A 187 -16.81 29.05 0.64
CA CYS A 187 -16.95 27.62 0.41
C CYS A 187 -15.60 26.95 0.21
N ILE A 188 -15.53 25.65 0.50
CA ILE A 188 -14.39 24.79 0.24
C ILE A 188 -14.86 23.54 -0.48
N ARG A 189 -14.10 23.13 -1.49
CA ARG A 189 -14.33 21.87 -2.22
C ARG A 189 -13.00 21.25 -2.59
N PRO A 190 -12.95 19.93 -2.80
CA PRO A 190 -11.74 19.31 -3.30
C PRO A 190 -11.48 19.72 -4.77
N LEU A 191 -10.21 19.88 -5.13
CA LEU A 191 -9.75 19.92 -6.51
C LEU A 191 -9.58 18.48 -6.99
N GLY A 192 -10.30 18.06 -8.02
CA GLY A 192 -10.39 16.66 -8.40
C GLY A 192 -11.16 15.80 -7.38
N ASP A 193 -11.02 14.50 -7.45
CA ASP A 193 -11.76 13.55 -6.63
C ASP A 193 -10.83 12.83 -5.64
N PRO A 194 -10.83 13.20 -4.35
CA PRO A 194 -10.12 12.47 -3.30
C PRO A 194 -10.91 11.19 -2.96
N ILE A 195 -10.56 10.10 -3.62
CA ILE A 195 -11.22 8.80 -3.48
C ILE A 195 -10.43 7.93 -2.52
N VAL A 196 -11.12 7.29 -1.60
CA VAL A 196 -10.62 6.20 -0.78
C VAL A 196 -11.34 4.92 -1.20
N THR A 197 -10.57 3.91 -1.54
CA THR A 197 -11.08 2.60 -1.97
C THR A 197 -10.68 1.56 -0.95
N VAL A 198 -11.64 0.72 -0.53
CA VAL A 198 -11.42 -0.39 0.40
C VAL A 198 -11.79 -1.68 -0.31
N SER A 199 -10.83 -2.62 -0.38
CA SER A 199 -11.09 -3.98 -0.85
C SER A 199 -11.43 -4.86 0.36
N LEU A 200 -12.62 -5.46 0.36
CA LEU A 200 -13.09 -6.33 1.43
C LEU A 200 -12.59 -7.77 1.25
N PRO A 201 -12.64 -8.61 2.32
CA PRO A 201 -12.13 -9.98 2.27
C PRO A 201 -12.85 -10.90 1.29
N ASP A 202 -14.11 -10.60 0.95
CA ASP A 202 -14.93 -11.34 -0.03
C ASP A 202 -14.67 -10.93 -1.49
N GLY A 203 -13.81 -9.92 -1.70
CA GLY A 203 -13.47 -9.38 -3.01
C GLY A 203 -14.33 -8.20 -3.44
N GLU A 204 -15.30 -7.78 -2.65
CA GLU A 204 -16.03 -6.53 -2.89
C GLU A 204 -15.06 -5.34 -2.76
N VAL A 205 -15.31 -4.31 -3.57
CA VAL A 205 -14.54 -3.06 -3.54
C VAL A 205 -15.49 -1.90 -3.32
N ALA A 206 -15.36 -1.25 -2.17
CA ALA A 206 -16.15 -0.07 -1.80
C ALA A 206 -15.33 1.21 -2.02
N SER A 207 -15.92 2.21 -2.66
CA SER A 207 -15.25 3.48 -2.98
C SER A 207 -16.00 4.67 -2.39
N PHE A 208 -15.22 5.60 -1.83
CA PHE A 208 -15.73 6.76 -1.09
C PHE A 208 -15.02 8.03 -1.55
N LYS A 209 -15.79 9.10 -1.70
CA LYS A 209 -15.26 10.42 -2.02
C LYS A 209 -15.23 11.30 -0.77
N ALA A 210 -14.07 11.82 -0.44
CA ALA A 210 -13.92 12.75 0.68
C ALA A 210 -14.46 14.14 0.31
N ARG A 211 -15.19 14.77 1.24
CA ARG A 211 -15.63 16.16 1.19
C ARG A 211 -15.49 16.82 2.56
N ALA A 212 -15.54 18.13 2.55
CA ALA A 212 -15.55 18.92 3.79
C ALA A 212 -16.99 19.19 4.23
N GLU A 213 -17.26 19.15 5.52
CA GLU A 213 -18.57 19.49 6.11
C GLU A 213 -18.40 20.48 7.27
N PRO A 214 -19.08 21.65 7.24
CA PRO A 214 -19.88 22.17 6.13
C PRO A 214 -19.02 22.65 4.95
N GLU A 215 -19.49 22.44 3.72
CA GLU A 215 -18.81 22.90 2.51
C GLU A 215 -18.81 24.44 2.40
N CYS A 216 -19.83 25.11 2.92
CA CYS A 216 -19.98 26.55 2.84
C CYS A 216 -20.36 27.15 4.20
N ARG A 217 -19.81 28.34 4.47
CA ARG A 217 -20.13 29.15 5.62
C ARG A 217 -20.49 30.59 5.19
N SER A 218 -21.29 31.26 5.97
CA SER A 218 -21.55 32.68 5.76
C SER A 218 -20.24 33.47 5.78
N VAL A 219 -20.09 34.50 4.93
CA VAL A 219 -18.92 35.38 4.97
C VAL A 219 -18.77 36.10 6.32
N PHE A 220 -19.81 36.14 7.14
CA PHE A 220 -19.77 36.68 8.51
C PHE A 220 -19.34 35.66 9.56
N ASP A 221 -19.23 34.37 9.21
CA ASP A 221 -18.67 33.33 10.07
C ASP A 221 -17.17 33.25 9.85
N PRO A 222 -16.33 33.66 10.82
CA PRO A 222 -14.88 33.61 10.66
C PRO A 222 -14.31 32.20 10.79
N SER A 223 -15.13 31.19 11.12
CA SER A 223 -14.68 29.81 11.30
C SER A 223 -14.14 29.24 10.00
N THR A 224 -13.02 28.56 10.10
CA THR A 224 -12.38 27.82 9.01
C THR A 224 -12.31 26.33 9.32
N TYR A 225 -13.05 25.85 10.33
CA TYR A 225 -13.07 24.46 10.75
C TYR A 225 -14.13 23.67 10.00
N VAL A 226 -13.75 22.46 9.57
CA VAL A 226 -14.60 21.51 8.86
C VAL A 226 -14.31 20.09 9.35
N ASP A 227 -15.27 19.20 9.19
CA ASP A 227 -15.07 17.77 9.32
C ASP A 227 -14.80 17.16 7.93
N VAL A 228 -13.96 16.14 7.85
CA VAL A 228 -13.77 15.36 6.62
C VAL A 228 -14.73 14.17 6.67
N VAL A 229 -15.65 14.13 5.72
CA VAL A 229 -16.65 13.07 5.59
C VAL A 229 -16.49 12.36 4.25
N PHE A 230 -16.95 11.11 4.18
CA PHE A 230 -16.77 10.22 3.04
C PHE A 230 -18.13 9.77 2.51
N ASP A 231 -18.46 10.14 1.29
CA ASP A 231 -19.69 9.73 0.62
C ASP A 231 -19.40 8.53 -0.29
N ALA A 232 -20.17 7.46 -0.17
CA ALA A 232 -20.07 6.29 -1.04
C ALA A 232 -20.43 6.67 -2.49
N ILE A 233 -19.65 6.21 -3.47
CA ILE A 233 -19.81 6.57 -4.89
C ILE A 233 -20.16 5.39 -5.80
N ASP A 234 -20.09 4.16 -5.32
CA ASP A 234 -20.40 2.93 -6.04
C ASP A 234 -21.81 2.37 -5.78
N GLY A 235 -22.58 3.10 -4.98
CA GLY A 235 -23.95 2.72 -4.61
C GLY A 235 -24.02 1.77 -3.42
N THR A 236 -22.91 1.49 -2.73
CA THR A 236 -22.90 0.75 -1.47
C THR A 236 -23.55 1.56 -0.33
N GLU A 237 -24.11 0.87 0.64
CA GLU A 237 -24.60 1.47 1.90
C GLU A 237 -23.52 1.48 3.01
N HIS A 238 -22.30 1.03 2.70
CA HIS A 238 -21.17 1.06 3.62
C HIS A 238 -20.81 2.49 4.01
N LYS A 239 -20.25 2.66 5.20
CA LYS A 239 -19.83 3.96 5.74
C LYS A 239 -18.35 3.93 6.07
N LEU A 240 -17.61 4.92 5.58
CA LEU A 240 -16.21 5.11 5.88
C LEU A 240 -16.03 6.37 6.74
N GLU A 241 -15.18 6.28 7.75
CA GLU A 241 -14.76 7.37 8.63
C GLU A 241 -13.24 7.30 8.82
N GLN A 242 -12.53 8.42 8.76
CA GLN A 242 -11.17 8.49 9.25
C GLN A 242 -11.19 8.70 10.77
N THR A 243 -10.21 8.19 11.51
CA THR A 243 -10.18 8.22 12.98
C THR A 243 -8.99 8.97 13.58
N ASP A 244 -8.05 9.43 12.77
CA ASP A 244 -6.84 10.13 13.22
C ASP A 244 -7.11 11.58 13.63
N TYR A 245 -8.06 12.23 12.96
CA TYR A 245 -8.33 13.65 13.13
C TYR A 245 -9.79 13.88 13.48
N GLY A 246 -10.03 14.86 14.35
CA GLY A 246 -11.36 15.41 14.57
C GLY A 246 -11.68 16.48 13.52
N THR A 247 -12.29 17.58 13.97
CA THR A 247 -12.54 18.76 13.15
C THR A 247 -11.20 19.40 12.76
N VAL A 248 -10.98 19.61 11.47
CA VAL A 248 -9.75 20.18 10.90
C VAL A 248 -9.95 21.59 10.41
N ARG A 249 -8.88 22.33 10.22
CA ARG A 249 -8.91 23.69 9.69
C ARG A 249 -8.50 23.69 8.22
N TRP A 250 -9.18 24.52 7.39
CA TRP A 250 -8.72 24.76 6.04
C TRP A 250 -7.99 26.11 5.93
N GLY A 251 -6.97 26.14 5.09
CA GLY A 251 -6.16 27.34 4.82
C GLY A 251 -5.29 27.14 3.59
N ASN A 252 -4.48 28.12 3.27
CA ASN A 252 -3.51 28.05 2.18
C ASN A 252 -2.10 27.95 2.78
N VAL A 253 -1.26 27.09 2.20
CA VAL A 253 0.18 27.11 2.49
C VAL A 253 0.76 28.41 1.93
N ALA A 254 1.62 29.07 2.69
CA ALA A 254 2.24 30.32 2.27
C ALA A 254 2.95 30.16 0.91
N GLY A 255 2.55 30.99 -0.06
CA GLY A 255 3.10 30.97 -1.42
C GLY A 255 2.41 30.03 -2.40
N ASN A 256 1.37 29.28 -1.96
CA ASN A 256 0.58 28.43 -2.83
C ASN A 256 -0.88 28.93 -2.90
N SER A 257 -1.49 28.87 -4.09
CA SER A 257 -2.92 29.21 -4.28
C SER A 257 -3.85 28.05 -3.94
N VAL A 258 -3.32 26.87 -3.70
CA VAL A 258 -4.08 25.65 -3.39
C VAL A 258 -4.32 25.57 -1.88
N GLY A 259 -5.58 25.32 -1.50
CA GLY A 259 -5.96 25.11 -0.12
C GLY A 259 -5.55 23.74 0.40
N VAL A 260 -5.38 23.67 1.71
CA VAL A 260 -5.05 22.44 2.46
C VAL A 260 -5.91 22.34 3.70
N LEU A 261 -6.11 21.12 4.18
CA LEU A 261 -6.68 20.82 5.49
C LEU A 261 -5.54 20.46 6.46
N PHE A 262 -5.54 21.00 7.67
CA PHE A 262 -4.52 20.74 8.68
C PHE A 262 -5.12 20.70 10.09
N ASP A 263 -4.46 19.96 10.99
CA ASP A 263 -4.87 19.82 12.39
C ASP A 263 -4.17 20.87 13.28
N GLU A 264 -4.81 22.05 13.38
CA GLU A 264 -4.28 23.13 14.22
C GLU A 264 -4.40 22.81 15.73
N LEU A 265 -5.36 21.96 16.14
CA LEU A 265 -5.59 21.64 17.54
C LEU A 265 -4.41 20.92 18.18
N ASN A 266 -3.67 20.14 17.38
CA ASN A 266 -2.44 19.47 17.79
C ASN A 266 -1.17 20.28 17.47
N GLY A 267 -1.32 21.54 16.99
CA GLY A 267 -0.20 22.43 16.64
C GLY A 267 0.52 22.02 15.36
N ASP A 268 -0.04 21.13 14.56
CA ASP A 268 0.51 20.73 13.28
C ASP A 268 0.09 21.74 12.20
N THR A 269 1.05 22.15 11.39
CA THR A 269 0.86 23.01 10.22
C THR A 269 0.97 22.23 8.91
N ASN A 270 1.25 20.92 8.99
CA ASN A 270 1.28 20.05 7.82
C ASN A 270 -0.15 19.67 7.42
N PRO A 271 -0.41 19.47 6.13
CA PRO A 271 -1.66 18.92 5.67
C PRO A 271 -1.94 17.57 6.30
N ILE A 272 -3.20 17.33 6.70
CA ILE A 272 -3.60 16.04 7.25
C ILE A 272 -3.39 14.92 6.23
N ASP A 273 -3.04 13.74 6.74
CA ASP A 273 -2.85 12.53 5.95
C ASP A 273 -3.33 11.34 6.80
N PRO A 274 -4.65 11.07 6.84
CA PRO A 274 -5.21 10.00 7.66
C PRO A 274 -4.59 8.66 7.28
N THR A 275 -4.33 7.83 8.28
CA THR A 275 -3.84 6.48 8.10
C THR A 275 -4.75 5.43 8.74
N HIS A 276 -5.63 5.86 9.66
CA HIS A 276 -6.56 4.98 10.34
C HIS A 276 -7.99 5.31 9.93
N TYR A 277 -8.72 4.25 9.60
CA TYR A 277 -10.08 4.32 9.10
C TYR A 277 -10.98 3.31 9.80
N ARG A 278 -12.27 3.65 9.86
CA ARG A 278 -13.33 2.73 10.28
C ARG A 278 -14.30 2.56 9.12
N LEU A 279 -14.44 1.32 8.66
CA LEU A 279 -15.46 0.92 7.70
C LEU A 279 -16.57 0.19 8.44
N THR A 280 -17.81 0.65 8.28
CA THR A 280 -19.01 -0.07 8.75
C THR A 280 -19.77 -0.56 7.54
N THR A 281 -19.94 -1.88 7.42
CA THR A 281 -20.66 -2.51 6.33
C THR A 281 -22.18 -2.54 6.61
N ASP A 282 -22.97 -2.72 5.57
CA ASP A 282 -24.43 -2.76 5.64
C ASP A 282 -24.97 -3.95 6.44
N ASP A 283 -24.21 -5.05 6.50
CA ASP A 283 -24.52 -6.24 7.32
C ASP A 283 -24.11 -6.07 8.80
N GLY A 284 -23.54 -4.93 9.17
CA GLY A 284 -23.19 -4.60 10.56
C GLY A 284 -21.81 -5.04 11.02
N MET A 285 -20.91 -5.36 10.10
CA MET A 285 -19.49 -5.55 10.43
C MET A 285 -18.80 -4.19 10.52
N VAL A 286 -17.92 -4.02 11.51
CA VAL A 286 -17.07 -2.83 11.66
C VAL A 286 -15.62 -3.23 11.60
N TYR A 287 -14.90 -2.64 10.66
CA TYR A 287 -13.47 -2.85 10.44
C TYR A 287 -12.70 -1.61 10.88
N GLU A 288 -11.77 -1.75 11.80
CA GLU A 288 -10.76 -0.73 12.12
C GLU A 288 -9.53 -1.05 11.29
N ILE A 289 -9.14 -0.15 10.40
CA ILE A 289 -8.16 -0.38 9.35
C ILE A 289 -7.02 0.62 9.51
N ASP A 290 -5.79 0.13 9.59
CA ASP A 290 -4.59 0.90 9.33
C ASP A 290 -4.26 0.79 7.82
N GLN A 291 -4.04 1.94 7.15
CA GLN A 291 -3.80 1.99 5.70
C GLN A 291 -2.61 1.13 5.26
N PHE A 292 -1.60 0.99 6.12
CA PHE A 292 -0.34 0.29 5.79
C PHE A 292 -0.24 -1.10 6.40
N GLU A 293 -0.85 -1.30 7.58
CA GLU A 293 -0.75 -2.56 8.31
C GLU A 293 -2.01 -3.45 8.17
N GLY A 294 -3.07 -2.90 7.54
CA GLY A 294 -4.33 -3.63 7.29
C GLY A 294 -5.30 -3.60 8.47
N VAL A 295 -6.13 -4.63 8.57
CA VAL A 295 -7.19 -4.69 9.61
C VAL A 295 -6.58 -4.89 10.99
N ARG A 296 -6.95 -4.01 11.92
CA ARG A 296 -6.57 -4.07 13.34
C ARG A 296 -7.63 -4.72 14.20
N LYS A 297 -8.90 -4.50 13.84
CA LYS A 297 -10.01 -5.07 14.58
C LYS A 297 -11.21 -5.24 13.67
N VAL A 298 -11.93 -6.34 13.87
CA VAL A 298 -13.25 -6.60 13.28
C VAL A 298 -14.24 -6.75 14.40
N THR A 299 -15.38 -6.09 14.30
CA THR A 299 -16.49 -6.19 15.29
C THR A 299 -17.78 -6.50 14.56
N ASP A 300 -18.50 -7.51 14.99
CA ASP A 300 -19.86 -7.82 14.57
C ASP A 300 -20.83 -7.15 15.57
N LEU A 301 -21.56 -6.15 15.10
CA LEU A 301 -22.52 -5.41 15.92
C LEU A 301 -23.74 -6.26 16.30
N GLY A 302 -24.06 -7.29 15.54
CA GLY A 302 -25.19 -8.17 15.79
C GLY A 302 -24.96 -9.13 16.97
N THR A 303 -23.73 -9.62 17.08
CA THR A 303 -23.34 -10.55 18.16
C THR A 303 -22.54 -9.89 19.28
N GLU A 304 -22.15 -8.62 19.11
CA GLU A 304 -21.26 -7.86 20.01
C GLU A 304 -19.90 -8.55 20.23
N THR A 305 -19.43 -9.34 19.26
CA THR A 305 -18.14 -10.03 19.31
C THR A 305 -17.11 -9.32 18.46
N SER A 306 -15.83 -9.48 18.80
CA SER A 306 -14.76 -8.89 18.02
C SER A 306 -13.51 -9.77 17.94
N LEU A 307 -12.77 -9.60 16.85
CA LEU A 307 -11.40 -10.08 16.64
C LEU A 307 -10.45 -8.89 16.64
N THR A 308 -9.40 -8.96 17.43
CA THR A 308 -8.31 -7.99 17.43
C THR A 308 -7.08 -8.66 16.83
N TYR A 309 -6.49 -8.02 15.83
CA TYR A 309 -5.27 -8.44 15.17
C TYR A 309 -4.12 -7.59 15.69
N SER A 310 -3.03 -8.23 16.03
CA SER A 310 -1.81 -7.59 16.48
C SER A 310 -0.60 -8.28 15.85
N HIS A 311 0.55 -7.69 16.02
CA HIS A 311 1.83 -8.30 15.64
C HIS A 311 2.02 -9.71 16.25
N ASP A 312 1.51 -9.90 17.47
CA ASP A 312 1.73 -11.13 18.24
C ASP A 312 0.59 -12.16 18.09
N GLY A 313 -0.43 -11.85 17.30
CA GLY A 313 -1.51 -12.82 17.06
C GLY A 313 -2.90 -12.22 16.90
N VAL A 314 -3.89 -13.10 16.98
CA VAL A 314 -5.32 -12.79 16.87
C VAL A 314 -6.03 -13.18 18.14
N LEU A 315 -6.85 -12.27 18.69
CA LEU A 315 -7.59 -12.47 19.93
C LEU A 315 -9.09 -12.17 19.72
N HIS A 316 -9.91 -13.16 20.01
CA HIS A 316 -11.38 -13.00 20.06
C HIS A 316 -11.82 -12.42 21.42
N SER A 317 -12.92 -11.66 21.44
CA SER A 317 -13.47 -11.04 22.65
C SER A 317 -13.87 -12.06 23.75
N SER A 318 -14.02 -13.33 23.41
CA SER A 318 -14.21 -14.43 24.40
C SER A 318 -12.91 -14.84 25.13
N GLY A 319 -11.75 -14.31 24.74
CA GLY A 319 -10.45 -14.69 25.27
C GLY A 319 -9.79 -15.87 24.53
N ILE A 320 -10.41 -16.42 23.49
CA ILE A 320 -9.80 -17.43 22.61
C ILE A 320 -8.91 -16.70 21.60
N GLY A 321 -7.67 -17.15 21.44
CA GLY A 321 -6.72 -16.51 20.53
C GLY A 321 -5.67 -17.46 19.98
N ILE A 322 -4.97 -16.98 18.97
CA ILE A 322 -3.83 -17.64 18.34
C ILE A 322 -2.63 -16.72 18.48
N THR A 323 -1.53 -17.22 19.03
CA THR A 323 -0.30 -16.47 19.21
C THR A 323 0.66 -16.74 18.06
N PHE A 324 1.31 -15.69 17.54
CA PHE A 324 2.35 -15.77 16.52
C PHE A 324 3.72 -15.70 17.18
N VAL A 325 4.57 -16.69 16.90
CA VAL A 325 5.99 -16.65 17.25
C VAL A 325 6.76 -16.24 16.02
N ARG A 326 7.61 -15.21 16.15
CA ARG A 326 8.37 -14.64 15.03
C ARG A 326 9.87 -14.81 15.20
N ASP A 327 10.59 -14.82 14.08
CA ASP A 327 12.05 -14.82 14.05
C ASP A 327 12.63 -13.38 14.08
N ALA A 328 13.96 -13.28 14.00
CA ALA A 328 14.67 -11.99 13.99
C ALA A 328 14.44 -11.15 12.72
N GLN A 329 13.85 -11.75 11.67
CA GLN A 329 13.44 -11.09 10.44
C GLN A 329 11.94 -10.76 10.43
N ASP A 330 11.28 -10.90 11.60
CA ASP A 330 9.87 -10.61 11.82
C ASP A 330 8.90 -11.58 11.12
N ARG A 331 9.37 -12.74 10.64
CA ARG A 331 8.54 -13.74 10.00
C ARG A 331 7.94 -14.71 11.03
N ILE A 332 6.68 -15.12 10.82
CA ILE A 332 6.01 -16.09 11.68
C ILE A 332 6.66 -17.48 11.50
N THR A 333 7.22 -18.01 12.57
CA THR A 333 7.82 -19.34 12.60
C THR A 333 6.89 -20.39 13.21
N GLN A 334 5.88 -19.94 13.99
CA GLN A 334 4.92 -20.84 14.62
C GLN A 334 3.61 -20.12 14.93
N LEU A 335 2.48 -20.79 14.71
CA LEU A 335 1.20 -20.46 15.32
C LEU A 335 0.98 -21.36 16.54
N GLN A 336 0.66 -20.75 17.68
CA GLN A 336 0.29 -21.47 18.90
C GLN A 336 -1.21 -21.40 19.09
N LEU A 337 -1.87 -22.56 19.08
CA LEU A 337 -3.31 -22.68 19.15
C LEU A 337 -3.79 -22.77 20.62
N PRO A 338 -5.06 -22.42 20.92
CA PRO A 338 -5.59 -22.43 22.28
C PRO A 338 -5.57 -23.80 22.99
N ASP A 339 -5.54 -24.88 22.22
CA ASP A 339 -5.46 -26.27 22.72
C ASP A 339 -4.03 -26.78 22.96
N GLY A 340 -3.04 -25.91 22.70
CA GLY A 340 -1.61 -26.21 22.84
C GLY A 340 -0.98 -26.88 21.63
N GLN A 341 -1.73 -27.10 20.54
CA GLN A 341 -1.15 -27.56 19.27
C GLN A 341 -0.42 -26.39 18.57
N THR A 342 0.46 -26.72 17.61
CA THR A 342 1.23 -25.74 16.84
C THR A 342 1.16 -26.03 15.35
N ILE A 343 1.35 -24.98 14.55
CA ILE A 343 1.64 -25.04 13.13
C ILE A 343 3.00 -24.37 12.94
N ASP A 344 3.94 -25.07 12.34
CA ASP A 344 5.34 -24.62 12.26
C ASP A 344 5.73 -24.27 10.83
N TYR A 345 6.53 -23.20 10.68
CA TYR A 345 6.96 -22.64 9.38
C TYR A 345 8.48 -22.62 9.32
N THR A 346 9.05 -23.06 8.21
CA THR A 346 10.48 -22.99 7.94
C THR A 346 10.77 -22.19 6.69
N TYR A 347 11.99 -21.64 6.63
CA TYR A 347 12.38 -20.70 5.58
C TYR A 347 13.68 -21.11 4.91
N THR A 348 13.79 -20.84 3.62
CA THR A 348 15.03 -20.94 2.88
C THR A 348 16.04 -19.90 3.34
N PRO A 349 17.35 -20.06 3.06
CA PRO A 349 18.35 -19.02 3.31
C PRO A 349 18.07 -17.69 2.54
N ALA A 350 17.31 -17.75 1.44
CA ALA A 350 16.87 -16.58 0.68
C ALA A 350 15.70 -15.84 1.33
N GLY A 351 15.04 -16.44 2.33
CA GLY A 351 13.91 -15.82 3.04
C GLY A 351 12.54 -16.26 2.56
N ASP A 352 12.47 -17.19 1.63
CA ASP A 352 11.22 -17.76 1.13
C ASP A 352 10.65 -18.79 2.11
N LEU A 353 9.33 -18.98 2.14
CA LEU A 353 8.69 -20.04 2.88
C LEU A 353 9.08 -21.41 2.28
N ASP A 354 9.75 -22.26 3.04
CA ASP A 354 10.21 -23.59 2.58
C ASP A 354 9.17 -24.67 2.86
N ALA A 355 8.70 -24.74 4.11
CA ALA A 355 7.71 -25.75 4.48
C ALA A 355 6.78 -25.27 5.60
N VAL A 356 5.59 -25.84 5.61
CA VAL A 356 4.59 -25.72 6.67
C VAL A 356 4.29 -27.10 7.23
N SER A 357 4.42 -27.27 8.55
CA SER A 357 4.02 -28.47 9.28
C SER A 357 2.72 -28.20 10.02
N ASP A 358 1.67 -28.94 9.70
CA ASP A 358 0.36 -28.79 10.36
C ASP A 358 0.33 -29.42 11.78
N GLN A 359 -0.82 -29.38 12.46
CA GLN A 359 -1.00 -29.92 13.81
C GLN A 359 -0.71 -31.42 13.96
N VAL A 360 -0.72 -32.20 12.85
CA VAL A 360 -0.38 -33.62 12.83
C VAL A 360 1.01 -33.86 12.25
N GLN A 361 1.81 -32.81 12.09
CA GLN A 361 3.18 -32.82 11.56
C GLN A 361 3.26 -33.29 10.10
N ALA A 362 2.18 -33.14 9.34
CA ALA A 362 2.21 -33.36 7.90
C ALA A 362 2.79 -32.08 7.23
N GLN A 363 3.76 -32.25 6.33
CA GLN A 363 4.51 -31.14 5.75
C GLN A 363 4.10 -30.85 4.31
N THR A 364 3.81 -29.60 4.03
CA THR A 364 3.68 -29.05 2.67
C THR A 364 4.91 -28.24 2.35
N HIS A 365 5.57 -28.51 1.22
CA HIS A 365 6.78 -27.82 0.76
C HIS A 365 6.49 -26.87 -0.40
N PHE A 366 7.25 -25.78 -0.44
CA PHE A 366 7.12 -24.72 -1.44
C PHE A 366 8.46 -24.55 -2.17
N GLY A 367 8.42 -24.51 -3.50
CA GLY A 367 9.59 -24.28 -4.34
C GLY A 367 9.42 -22.99 -5.15
N TYR A 368 10.54 -22.31 -5.39
CA TYR A 368 10.53 -20.99 -6.06
C TYR A 368 11.36 -21.03 -7.33
N VAL A 369 11.06 -20.09 -8.23
CA VAL A 369 11.75 -19.95 -9.51
C VAL A 369 13.22 -19.63 -9.28
N ALA A 370 14.10 -20.33 -9.99
CA ALA A 370 15.54 -20.11 -9.89
C ALA A 370 16.04 -18.95 -10.78
N ASP A 371 15.21 -18.42 -11.69
CA ASP A 371 15.57 -17.31 -12.58
C ASP A 371 15.70 -16.01 -11.78
N PRO A 372 16.86 -15.35 -11.79
CA PRO A 372 17.08 -14.11 -11.04
C PRO A 372 16.22 -12.92 -11.52
N ARG A 373 15.56 -13.01 -12.68
CA ARG A 373 14.58 -12.00 -13.13
C ARG A 373 13.32 -12.02 -12.29
N TRP A 374 12.95 -13.22 -11.75
CA TRP A 374 11.73 -13.46 -10.99
C TRP A 374 12.05 -14.04 -9.60
N PRO A 375 12.80 -13.33 -8.77
CA PRO A 375 13.13 -13.81 -7.44
C PRO A 375 11.86 -13.99 -6.62
N HIS A 376 11.82 -15.05 -5.80
CA HIS A 376 10.71 -15.32 -4.87
C HIS A 376 9.38 -15.70 -5.51
N TYR A 377 9.34 -15.95 -6.84
CA TYR A 377 8.13 -16.40 -7.51
C TYR A 377 7.86 -17.86 -7.20
N LEU A 378 6.65 -18.15 -6.65
CA LEU A 378 6.25 -19.49 -6.23
C LEU A 378 6.08 -20.40 -7.46
N GLN A 379 6.87 -21.47 -7.53
CA GLN A 379 6.87 -22.41 -8.64
C GLN A 379 6.15 -23.72 -8.31
N ASP A 380 6.53 -24.39 -7.24
CA ASP A 380 6.05 -25.74 -6.90
C ASP A 380 5.39 -25.76 -5.51
N ILE A 381 4.31 -26.53 -5.40
CA ILE A 381 3.70 -26.89 -4.12
C ILE A 381 3.66 -28.40 -4.05
N ILE A 382 4.25 -28.99 -3.01
CA ILE A 382 4.39 -30.44 -2.80
C ILE A 382 3.70 -30.80 -1.49
N ASP A 383 2.69 -31.67 -1.54
CA ASP A 383 1.95 -32.10 -0.36
C ASP A 383 2.74 -33.06 0.54
N ALA A 384 2.18 -33.37 1.71
CA ALA A 384 2.80 -34.26 2.70
C ALA A 384 3.06 -35.73 2.20
N ARG A 385 2.48 -36.11 1.07
CA ARG A 385 2.73 -37.41 0.41
C ARG A 385 3.87 -37.33 -0.60
N GLY A 386 4.52 -36.18 -0.75
CA GLY A 386 5.53 -35.93 -1.76
C GLY A 386 4.97 -35.75 -3.17
N VAL A 387 3.66 -35.47 -3.30
CA VAL A 387 3.00 -35.26 -4.60
C VAL A 387 3.00 -33.76 -4.91
N ARG A 388 3.49 -33.39 -6.08
CA ARG A 388 3.38 -32.04 -6.58
C ARG A 388 1.92 -31.74 -6.92
N VAL A 389 1.28 -30.84 -6.17
CA VAL A 389 -0.13 -30.46 -6.32
C VAL A 389 -0.33 -29.22 -7.19
N SER A 390 0.72 -28.39 -7.33
CA SER A 390 0.73 -27.25 -8.23
C SER A 390 2.13 -27.00 -8.79
N ARG A 391 2.19 -26.52 -10.03
CA ARG A 391 3.38 -25.96 -10.67
C ARG A 391 3.00 -24.77 -11.51
N ASN A 392 3.68 -23.66 -11.28
CA ASN A 392 3.55 -22.44 -12.05
C ASN A 392 4.74 -22.28 -13.00
N GLU A 393 4.47 -21.77 -14.17
CA GLU A 393 5.49 -21.36 -15.16
C GLU A 393 5.21 -19.90 -15.51
N TYR A 394 6.26 -19.11 -15.53
CA TYR A 394 6.20 -17.67 -15.78
C TYR A 394 6.87 -17.38 -17.12
N ASP A 395 6.29 -16.49 -17.90
CA ASP A 395 6.84 -16.03 -19.16
C ASP A 395 7.92 -14.94 -18.96
N ASP A 396 8.32 -14.28 -20.04
CA ASP A 396 9.37 -13.25 -19.98
C ASP A 396 8.91 -11.95 -19.32
N ASP A 397 7.60 -11.81 -19.06
CA ASP A 397 7.01 -10.65 -18.38
C ASP A 397 6.66 -10.95 -16.91
N GLY A 398 6.79 -12.21 -16.45
CA GLY A 398 6.48 -12.68 -15.10
C GLY A 398 5.01 -13.01 -14.89
#